data_c29c1e68d334f314372fe5a5b24a4888
#
_entry.id   c29c1e68d334f314372fe5a5b24a4888
#
_cell.length_a   1.000
_cell.length_b   1.000
_cell.length_c   1.000
_cell.angle_alpha   90.00
_cell.angle_beta   90.00
_cell.angle_gamma   90.00
#
_symmetry.space_group_name_H-M   'P 1'
#
loop_
_entity.id
_entity.type
_entity.pdbx_description
1 polymer ?
#
loop_
_entity_poly.entity_id
_entity_poly.type
_entity_poly.pdbx_seq_one_letter_code
_entity_poly.pdbx_strand_id
1 'polypeptide(L)'
;LTVVTADGRIVQTARRAKKSSAGYDLTRLFVGSEGTLGIITEIRLKVYGIPEAITSAVCQFEDLESAVNTSILIVQTGIPVARMELLDDVQMGACISYSKLEGYEEKPTIFFEFHGTEAGAKEQAETVQGIAEEFGGSAFQWTSKMEDRNKLWQARHDAYYAAIALRSGCQGWATDVCVPVSRLAECINETKDDLKKTGLISPLVGHVGDGNFHMLYIVDPDNKDEMAKAQEHSDRMVMRALEMGGTCTGEHGVGYGKIHFLTDEHGDAMSLMRSLKTAFDPDNI
;
A
#
# COMPACT_ATOMS: atom_id res chain seq x y z
N LEU A 1 19.87 10.18 9.07
CA LEU A 1 20.51 8.89 8.83
C LEU A 1 21.99 8.95 9.15
N THR A 2 22.57 7.83 9.55
CA THR A 2 24.02 7.58 9.50
C THR A 2 24.25 6.56 8.41
N VAL A 3 25.16 6.86 7.48
CA VAL A 3 25.40 6.08 6.26
C VAL A 3 26.89 5.77 6.14
N VAL A 4 27.23 4.56 5.74
CA VAL A 4 28.58 4.19 5.29
C VAL A 4 28.59 4.25 3.76
N THR A 5 29.46 5.12 3.22
CA THR A 5 29.63 5.31 1.76
C THR A 5 30.60 4.27 1.18
N ALA A 6 30.63 4.11 -0.14
CA ALA A 6 31.48 3.13 -0.84
C ALA A 6 32.98 3.28 -0.52
N ASP A 7 33.44 4.49 -0.23
CA ASP A 7 34.81 4.79 0.20
C ASP A 7 35.07 4.57 1.70
N GLY A 8 34.10 4.00 2.43
CA GLY A 8 34.21 3.65 3.86
C GLY A 8 34.00 4.80 4.84
N ARG A 9 33.64 6.00 4.40
CA ARG A 9 33.35 7.11 5.32
C ARG A 9 32.01 6.88 6.02
N ILE A 10 31.95 7.28 7.30
CA ILE A 10 30.70 7.33 8.08
C ILE A 10 30.19 8.77 8.03
N VAL A 11 29.02 8.97 7.47
CA VAL A 11 28.43 10.29 7.20
C VAL A 11 27.07 10.41 7.88
N GLN A 12 26.80 11.54 8.55
CA GLN A 12 25.47 11.92 9.01
C GLN A 12 24.82 12.81 7.96
N THR A 13 23.66 12.39 7.44
CA THR A 13 22.96 13.08 6.34
C THR A 13 22.25 14.36 6.77
N ALA A 14 21.90 14.50 8.06
CA ALA A 14 21.23 15.68 8.60
C ALA A 14 21.52 15.84 10.09
N ARG A 15 21.23 17.04 10.61
CA ARG A 15 21.25 17.36 12.05
C ARG A 15 19.86 17.17 12.66
N ARG A 16 19.73 17.42 13.99
CA ARG A 16 18.46 17.28 14.73
C ARG A 16 17.49 18.45 14.56
N ALA A 17 17.90 19.53 13.89
CA ALA A 17 17.02 20.67 13.67
C ALA A 17 15.77 20.24 12.85
N LYS A 18 14.60 20.76 13.24
CA LYS A 18 13.31 20.43 12.59
C LYS A 18 13.28 20.83 11.11
N LYS A 19 14.01 21.89 10.74
CA LYS A 19 14.14 22.37 9.38
C LYS A 19 15.55 22.94 9.15
N SER A 20 16.04 22.83 7.91
CA SER A 20 17.30 23.44 7.46
C SER A 20 17.17 23.79 5.99
N SER A 21 17.78 24.89 5.58
CA SER A 21 17.98 25.29 4.18
C SER A 21 19.47 25.28 3.79
N ALA A 22 20.31 24.62 4.59
CA ALA A 22 21.76 24.58 4.38
C ALA A 22 22.16 23.35 3.57
N GLY A 23 22.30 23.50 2.28
CA GLY A 23 22.72 22.45 1.35
C GLY A 23 21.60 21.53 0.87
N TYR A 24 21.99 20.46 0.18
CA TYR A 24 21.08 19.46 -0.36
C TYR A 24 20.52 18.55 0.76
N ASP A 25 19.30 18.05 0.59
CA ASP A 25 18.68 17.07 1.48
C ASP A 25 19.23 15.67 1.20
N LEU A 26 20.36 15.37 1.79
CA LEU A 26 21.00 14.05 1.64
C LEU A 26 20.15 12.94 2.27
N THR A 27 19.35 13.22 3.29
CA THR A 27 18.49 12.19 3.91
C THR A 27 17.51 11.65 2.89
N ARG A 28 16.81 12.52 2.14
CA ARG A 28 15.88 12.08 1.09
C ARG A 28 16.59 11.45 -0.11
N LEU A 29 17.85 11.80 -0.36
CA LEU A 29 18.64 11.15 -1.41
C LEU A 29 18.95 9.68 -1.08
N PHE A 30 19.25 9.37 0.18
CA PHE A 30 19.55 7.99 0.60
C PHE A 30 18.29 7.16 0.86
N VAL A 31 17.18 7.78 1.28
CA VAL A 31 15.90 7.08 1.41
C VAL A 31 15.41 6.63 0.03
N GLY A 32 15.08 5.35 -0.11
CA GLY A 32 14.70 4.75 -1.39
C GLY A 32 15.87 4.33 -2.29
N SER A 33 17.13 4.54 -1.87
CA SER A 33 18.29 4.12 -2.66
C SER A 33 18.56 2.62 -2.69
N GLU A 34 17.89 1.84 -1.87
CA GLU A 34 17.99 0.38 -1.78
C GLU A 34 19.44 -0.12 -1.67
N GLY A 35 20.28 0.60 -0.92
CA GLY A 35 21.69 0.27 -0.71
C GLY A 35 22.61 0.67 -1.86
N THR A 36 22.10 1.22 -2.97
CA THR A 36 22.94 1.55 -4.16
C THR A 36 23.86 2.73 -3.98
N LEU A 37 23.58 3.63 -3.03
CA LEU A 37 24.38 4.84 -2.75
C LEU A 37 25.22 4.71 -1.47
N GLY A 38 24.95 3.71 -0.64
CA GLY A 38 25.63 3.46 0.62
C GLY A 38 24.76 2.63 1.57
N ILE A 39 25.33 2.21 2.68
CA ILE A 39 24.65 1.36 3.68
C ILE A 39 24.15 2.23 4.83
N ILE A 40 22.84 2.26 5.04
CA ILE A 40 22.21 2.95 6.17
C ILE A 40 22.42 2.11 7.43
N THR A 41 23.13 2.64 8.42
CA THR A 41 23.48 1.94 9.67
C THR A 41 22.73 2.45 10.87
N GLU A 42 22.22 3.69 10.84
CA GLU A 42 21.41 4.28 11.91
C GLU A 42 20.31 5.14 11.32
N ILE A 43 19.10 4.98 11.86
CA ILE A 43 17.92 5.74 11.47
C ILE A 43 17.37 6.47 12.70
N ARG A 44 17.23 7.80 12.60
CA ARG A 44 16.56 8.62 13.60
C ARG A 44 15.20 9.07 13.07
N LEU A 45 14.14 8.62 13.73
CA LEU A 45 12.78 8.92 13.36
C LEU A 45 12.19 10.03 14.21
N LYS A 46 11.29 10.80 13.61
CA LYS A 46 10.36 11.66 14.35
C LYS A 46 9.24 10.77 14.89
N VAL A 47 8.94 10.94 16.18
CA VAL A 47 7.81 10.28 16.84
C VAL A 47 6.72 11.29 17.17
N TYR A 48 5.51 10.80 17.34
CA TYR A 48 4.33 11.58 17.73
C TYR A 48 3.82 11.07 19.08
N GLY A 49 3.04 11.90 19.78
CA GLY A 49 2.34 11.49 20.98
C GLY A 49 1.33 10.38 20.69
N ILE A 50 1.10 9.52 21.68
CA ILE A 50 0.02 8.52 21.61
C ILE A 50 -1.31 9.26 21.60
N PRO A 51 -2.24 8.96 20.66
CA PRO A 51 -3.56 9.59 20.64
C PRO A 51 -4.32 9.32 21.93
N GLU A 52 -5.12 10.30 22.38
CA GLU A 52 -6.01 10.17 23.53
C GLU A 52 -7.06 9.09 23.30
N ALA A 53 -7.62 9.07 22.09
CA ALA A 53 -8.61 8.09 21.66
C ALA A 53 -8.24 7.50 20.29
N ILE A 54 -8.53 6.23 20.14
CA ILE A 54 -8.44 5.48 18.89
C ILE A 54 -9.78 4.78 18.65
N THR A 55 -10.38 5.01 17.50
CA THR A 55 -11.62 4.36 17.07
C THR A 55 -11.37 3.62 15.76
N SER A 56 -11.82 2.37 15.65
CA SER A 56 -11.78 1.62 14.39
C SER A 56 -13.20 1.41 13.87
N ALA A 57 -13.34 1.41 12.55
CA ALA A 57 -14.61 1.14 11.90
C ALA A 57 -14.41 0.19 10.70
N VAL A 58 -15.50 -0.47 10.32
CA VAL A 58 -15.57 -1.32 9.12
C VAL A 58 -16.82 -0.98 8.36
N CYS A 59 -16.72 -0.93 7.03
CA CYS A 59 -17.87 -0.74 6.14
C CYS A 59 -17.77 -1.69 4.95
N GLN A 60 -18.88 -2.34 4.60
CA GLN A 60 -19.00 -3.22 3.45
C GLN A 60 -19.76 -2.54 2.31
N PHE A 61 -19.41 -2.89 1.07
CA PHE A 61 -20.01 -2.32 -0.14
C PHE A 61 -20.46 -3.42 -1.08
N GLU A 62 -21.44 -3.14 -1.93
CA GLU A 62 -21.92 -4.10 -2.92
C GLU A 62 -20.90 -4.33 -4.05
N ASP A 63 -20.07 -3.33 -4.36
CA ASP A 63 -19.06 -3.41 -5.39
C ASP A 63 -17.77 -2.66 -5.00
N LEU A 64 -16.70 -3.00 -5.70
CA LEU A 64 -15.36 -2.47 -5.43
C LEU A 64 -15.24 -0.98 -5.79
N GLU A 65 -15.94 -0.54 -6.84
CA GLU A 65 -15.93 0.85 -7.30
C GLU A 65 -16.53 1.79 -6.24
N SER A 66 -17.64 1.41 -5.62
CA SER A 66 -18.27 2.15 -4.53
C SER A 66 -17.36 2.28 -3.32
N ALA A 67 -16.67 1.20 -2.94
CA ALA A 67 -15.68 1.23 -1.86
C ALA A 67 -14.54 2.21 -2.16
N VAL A 68 -13.96 2.12 -3.36
CA VAL A 68 -12.82 2.97 -3.74
C VAL A 68 -13.24 4.44 -3.87
N ASN A 69 -14.41 4.73 -4.46
CA ASN A 69 -14.93 6.10 -4.57
C ASN A 69 -15.20 6.74 -3.21
N THR A 70 -15.67 5.95 -2.23
CA THR A 70 -15.77 6.39 -0.82
C THR A 70 -14.41 6.84 -0.30
N SER A 71 -13.37 6.04 -0.53
CA SER A 71 -12.00 6.38 -0.10
C SER A 71 -11.49 7.66 -0.76
N ILE A 72 -11.72 7.82 -2.06
CA ILE A 72 -11.34 9.02 -2.82
C ILE A 72 -12.00 10.26 -2.22
N LEU A 73 -13.31 10.23 -1.94
CA LEU A 73 -14.01 11.37 -1.38
C LEU A 73 -13.54 11.72 0.03
N ILE A 74 -13.27 10.71 0.88
CA ILE A 74 -12.72 10.90 2.22
C ILE A 74 -11.38 11.65 2.15
N VAL A 75 -10.47 11.24 1.26
CA VAL A 75 -9.18 11.91 1.07
C VAL A 75 -9.37 13.34 0.55
N GLN A 76 -10.25 13.54 -0.44
CA GLN A 76 -10.53 14.85 -1.05
C GLN A 76 -11.13 15.84 -0.05
N THR A 77 -11.94 15.37 0.88
CA THR A 77 -12.52 16.22 1.94
C THR A 77 -11.54 16.55 3.06
N GLY A 78 -10.35 15.91 3.06
CA GLY A 78 -9.29 16.20 4.02
C GLY A 78 -9.54 15.67 5.42
N ILE A 79 -10.39 14.65 5.58
CA ILE A 79 -10.61 14.00 6.87
C ILE A 79 -9.31 13.27 7.27
N PRO A 80 -8.76 13.53 8.46
CA PRO A 80 -7.48 12.99 8.89
C PRO A 80 -7.60 11.53 9.37
N VAL A 81 -8.00 10.61 8.46
CA VAL A 81 -8.09 9.19 8.75
C VAL A 81 -6.69 8.64 8.99
N ALA A 82 -6.48 7.94 10.10
CA ALA A 82 -5.18 7.38 10.47
C ALA A 82 -4.81 6.15 9.62
N ARG A 83 -5.81 5.33 9.26
CA ARG A 83 -5.67 4.18 8.36
C ARG A 83 -6.95 3.98 7.56
N MET A 84 -6.79 3.58 6.30
CA MET A 84 -7.87 3.22 5.41
C MET A 84 -7.43 2.08 4.50
N GLU A 85 -7.91 0.86 4.81
CA GLU A 85 -7.46 -0.40 4.23
C GLU A 85 -8.60 -1.09 3.49
N LEU A 86 -8.41 -1.35 2.22
CA LEU A 86 -9.39 -2.04 1.36
C LEU A 86 -9.06 -3.53 1.24
N LEU A 87 -10.07 -4.36 1.34
CA LEU A 87 -10.07 -5.76 0.93
C LEU A 87 -11.17 -5.94 -0.11
N ASP A 88 -10.86 -6.61 -1.24
CA ASP A 88 -11.91 -7.01 -2.18
C ASP A 88 -12.74 -8.19 -1.64
N ASP A 89 -13.74 -8.59 -2.38
CA ASP A 89 -14.64 -9.70 -2.05
C ASP A 89 -13.88 -11.02 -1.82
N VAL A 90 -12.94 -11.34 -2.70
CA VAL A 90 -12.10 -12.56 -2.63
C VAL A 90 -11.23 -12.55 -1.38
N GLN A 91 -10.57 -11.43 -1.10
CA GLN A 91 -9.74 -11.28 0.09
C GLN A 91 -10.58 -11.34 1.36
N MET A 92 -11.76 -10.71 1.35
CA MET A 92 -12.66 -10.73 2.50
C MET A 92 -13.16 -12.14 2.79
N GLY A 93 -13.55 -12.90 1.76
CA GLY A 93 -13.92 -14.32 1.89
C GLY A 93 -12.81 -15.18 2.48
N ALA A 94 -11.56 -14.95 2.02
CA ALA A 94 -10.38 -15.60 2.59
C ALA A 94 -10.22 -15.29 4.09
N CYS A 95 -10.33 -14.00 4.47
CA CYS A 95 -10.20 -13.58 5.87
C CYS A 95 -11.33 -14.12 6.76
N ILE A 96 -12.57 -14.15 6.28
CA ILE A 96 -13.72 -14.74 6.99
C ILE A 96 -13.43 -16.21 7.29
N SER A 97 -13.00 -16.96 6.29
CA SER A 97 -12.73 -18.39 6.44
C SER A 97 -11.54 -18.69 7.35
N TYR A 98 -10.45 -17.94 7.21
CA TYR A 98 -9.19 -18.13 7.94
C TYR A 98 -9.28 -17.69 9.40
N SER A 99 -9.73 -16.44 9.63
CA SER A 99 -9.77 -15.80 10.95
C SER A 99 -11.09 -16.01 11.69
N LYS A 100 -12.03 -16.78 11.10
CA LYS A 100 -13.35 -17.08 11.66
C LYS A 100 -14.12 -15.80 12.03
N LEU A 101 -14.17 -14.86 11.11
CA LEU A 101 -14.90 -13.62 11.28
C LEU A 101 -16.41 -13.89 11.20
N GLU A 102 -17.16 -13.38 12.17
CA GLU A 102 -18.61 -13.49 12.22
C GLU A 102 -19.24 -12.12 11.91
N GLY A 103 -20.38 -12.12 11.24
CA GLY A 103 -21.16 -10.92 10.96
C GLY A 103 -20.70 -10.12 9.73
N TYR A 104 -19.83 -10.71 8.89
CA TYR A 104 -19.39 -10.13 7.64
C TYR A 104 -19.73 -11.03 6.45
N GLU A 105 -19.95 -10.40 5.31
CA GLU A 105 -20.18 -11.07 4.02
C GLU A 105 -18.92 -11.02 3.15
N GLU A 106 -18.87 -11.87 2.13
CA GLU A 106 -17.80 -11.85 1.11
C GLU A 106 -18.02 -10.68 0.13
N LYS A 107 -17.79 -9.47 0.63
CA LYS A 107 -17.98 -8.20 -0.10
C LYS A 107 -16.78 -7.30 0.06
N PRO A 108 -16.54 -6.38 -0.89
CA PRO A 108 -15.54 -5.34 -0.72
C PRO A 108 -15.72 -4.60 0.59
N THR A 109 -14.65 -4.52 1.37
CA THR A 109 -14.70 -4.01 2.74
C THR A 109 -13.58 -3.01 2.98
N ILE A 110 -13.90 -1.89 3.63
CA ILE A 110 -12.89 -0.93 4.09
C ILE A 110 -12.83 -0.96 5.62
N PHE A 111 -11.60 -1.05 6.12
CA PHE A 111 -11.26 -0.91 7.53
C PHE A 111 -10.69 0.48 7.75
N PHE A 112 -11.21 1.18 8.75
CA PHE A 112 -10.80 2.53 9.11
C PHE A 112 -10.22 2.57 10.52
N GLU A 113 -9.29 3.51 10.76
CA GLU A 113 -8.86 3.89 12.10
C GLU A 113 -8.78 5.41 12.21
N PHE A 114 -9.35 5.96 13.28
CA PHE A 114 -9.40 7.39 13.58
C PHE A 114 -8.64 7.67 14.86
N HIS A 115 -7.82 8.73 14.86
CA HIS A 115 -7.03 9.15 16.00
C HIS A 115 -7.39 10.57 16.40
N GLY A 116 -7.39 10.86 17.71
CA GLY A 116 -7.61 12.22 18.21
C GLY A 116 -8.04 12.25 19.66
N THR A 117 -8.84 13.26 20.01
CA THR A 117 -9.64 13.26 21.23
C THR A 117 -10.85 12.34 21.05
N GLU A 118 -11.53 11.97 22.14
CA GLU A 118 -12.76 11.16 22.06
C GLU A 118 -13.81 11.81 21.14
N ALA A 119 -14.03 13.11 21.30
CA ALA A 119 -14.98 13.87 20.46
C ALA A 119 -14.53 13.93 18.99
N GLY A 120 -13.23 14.17 18.75
CA GLY A 120 -12.69 14.29 17.39
C GLY A 120 -12.70 12.95 16.64
N ALA A 121 -12.33 11.84 17.30
CA ALA A 121 -12.38 10.52 16.67
C ALA A 121 -13.82 10.09 16.34
N LYS A 122 -14.79 10.44 17.21
CA LYS A 122 -16.20 10.21 16.97
C LYS A 122 -16.72 11.05 15.77
N GLU A 123 -16.43 12.34 15.71
CA GLU A 123 -16.81 13.23 14.60
C GLU A 123 -16.27 12.71 13.27
N GLN A 124 -15.00 12.29 13.23
CA GLN A 124 -14.40 11.69 12.05
C GLN A 124 -15.17 10.43 11.61
N ALA A 125 -15.48 9.51 12.54
CA ALA A 125 -16.20 8.29 12.24
C ALA A 125 -17.62 8.56 11.72
N GLU A 126 -18.35 9.51 12.33
CA GLU A 126 -19.71 9.92 11.90
C GLU A 126 -19.68 10.57 10.50
N THR A 127 -18.68 11.38 10.21
CA THR A 127 -18.52 12.01 8.89
C THR A 127 -18.19 10.97 7.82
N VAL A 128 -17.28 10.05 8.11
CA VAL A 128 -16.91 8.95 7.19
C VAL A 128 -18.10 8.02 6.97
N GLN A 129 -18.89 7.73 8.01
CA GLN A 129 -20.12 6.97 7.87
C GLN A 129 -21.07 7.63 6.88
N GLY A 130 -21.30 8.93 7.00
CA GLY A 130 -22.18 9.67 6.07
C GLY A 130 -21.70 9.58 4.62
N ILE A 131 -20.39 9.72 4.38
CA ILE A 131 -19.81 9.56 3.05
C ILE A 131 -19.97 8.12 2.54
N ALA A 132 -19.71 7.12 3.37
CA ALA A 132 -19.87 5.71 2.98
C ALA A 132 -21.32 5.37 2.60
N GLU A 133 -22.31 5.90 3.34
CA GLU A 133 -23.73 5.72 3.05
C GLU A 133 -24.13 6.32 1.68
N GLU A 134 -23.54 7.44 1.26
CA GLU A 134 -23.76 8.03 -0.07
C GLU A 134 -23.34 7.11 -1.22
N PHE A 135 -22.35 6.24 -1.00
CA PHE A 135 -21.87 5.24 -1.95
C PHE A 135 -22.44 3.83 -1.70
N GLY A 136 -23.53 3.73 -0.94
CA GLY A 136 -24.18 2.45 -0.67
C GLY A 136 -23.44 1.56 0.33
N GLY A 137 -22.54 2.13 1.11
CA GLY A 137 -21.87 1.45 2.21
C GLY A 137 -22.88 0.97 3.25
N SER A 138 -22.75 -0.28 3.69
CA SER A 138 -23.63 -0.94 4.63
C SER A 138 -22.85 -1.47 5.83
N ALA A 139 -23.59 -1.79 6.91
CA ALA A 139 -23.04 -2.37 8.12
C ALA A 139 -21.85 -1.57 8.70
N PHE A 140 -21.92 -0.22 8.63
CA PHE A 140 -20.90 0.62 9.24
C PHE A 140 -20.87 0.40 10.75
N GLN A 141 -19.87 -0.34 11.21
CA GLN A 141 -19.69 -0.65 12.61
C GLN A 141 -18.40 -0.01 13.11
N TRP A 142 -18.46 0.71 14.20
CA TRP A 142 -17.28 1.29 14.81
C TRP A 142 -17.19 0.99 16.30
N THR A 143 -15.97 0.90 16.80
CA THR A 143 -15.67 0.62 18.20
C THR A 143 -14.42 1.34 18.68
N SER A 144 -14.47 1.82 19.92
CA SER A 144 -13.30 2.33 20.65
C SER A 144 -12.71 1.29 21.61
N LYS A 145 -13.39 0.17 21.83
CA LYS A 145 -12.92 -0.90 22.72
C LYS A 145 -11.71 -1.59 22.13
N MET A 146 -10.62 -1.64 22.88
CA MET A 146 -9.34 -2.20 22.43
C MET A 146 -9.46 -3.65 21.94
N GLU A 147 -10.22 -4.50 22.64
CA GLU A 147 -10.41 -5.91 22.25
C GLU A 147 -11.04 -6.04 20.86
N ASP A 148 -12.12 -5.30 20.62
CA ASP A 148 -12.84 -5.35 19.34
C ASP A 148 -11.98 -4.79 18.22
N ARG A 149 -11.28 -3.67 18.46
CA ARG A 149 -10.31 -3.10 17.51
C ARG A 149 -9.20 -4.10 17.15
N ASN A 150 -8.59 -4.71 18.15
CA ASN A 150 -7.52 -5.69 17.94
C ASN A 150 -8.01 -6.88 17.11
N LYS A 151 -9.22 -7.37 17.35
CA LYS A 151 -9.83 -8.46 16.57
C LYS A 151 -10.03 -8.07 15.10
N LEU A 152 -10.53 -6.86 14.84
CA LEU A 152 -10.70 -6.35 13.48
C LEU A 152 -9.35 -6.24 12.74
N TRP A 153 -8.36 -5.62 13.37
CA TRP A 153 -7.04 -5.45 12.77
C TRP A 153 -6.27 -6.76 12.63
N GLN A 154 -6.50 -7.74 13.52
CA GLN A 154 -5.90 -9.07 13.38
C GLN A 154 -6.31 -9.73 12.07
N ALA A 155 -7.58 -9.67 11.71
CA ALA A 155 -8.07 -10.21 10.43
C ALA A 155 -7.40 -9.54 9.22
N ARG A 156 -7.19 -8.21 9.27
CA ARG A 156 -6.45 -7.49 8.22
C ARG A 156 -4.97 -7.87 8.20
N HIS A 157 -4.34 -8.08 9.35
CA HIS A 157 -2.94 -8.52 9.44
C HIS A 157 -2.76 -9.95 8.91
N ASP A 158 -3.75 -10.82 9.10
CA ASP A 158 -3.73 -12.19 8.62
C ASP A 158 -4.04 -12.31 7.11
N ALA A 159 -4.37 -11.21 6.43
CA ALA A 159 -4.82 -11.19 5.04
C ALA A 159 -3.92 -11.96 4.07
N TYR A 160 -2.59 -11.84 4.21
CA TYR A 160 -1.63 -12.57 3.39
C TYR A 160 -1.75 -14.10 3.59
N TYR A 161 -1.79 -14.55 4.85
CA TYR A 161 -1.91 -15.98 5.19
C TYR A 161 -3.28 -16.53 4.81
N ALA A 162 -4.33 -15.73 4.98
CA ALA A 162 -5.68 -16.06 4.57
C ALA A 162 -5.76 -16.28 3.04
N ALA A 163 -5.15 -15.40 2.27
CA ALA A 163 -5.09 -15.53 0.82
C ALA A 163 -4.33 -16.77 0.35
N ILE A 164 -3.17 -17.07 0.92
CA ILE A 164 -2.44 -18.30 0.59
C ILE A 164 -3.25 -19.56 0.92
N ALA A 165 -4.04 -19.53 1.98
CA ALA A 165 -4.89 -20.64 2.37
C ALA A 165 -6.02 -20.95 1.36
N LEU A 166 -6.33 -20.05 0.42
CA LEU A 166 -7.30 -20.29 -0.66
C LEU A 166 -6.91 -21.47 -1.55
N ARG A 167 -5.59 -21.74 -1.69
CA ARG A 167 -5.10 -22.85 -2.53
C ARG A 167 -3.90 -23.50 -1.88
N SER A 168 -4.11 -24.69 -1.30
CA SER A 168 -3.06 -25.45 -0.64
C SER A 168 -1.93 -25.82 -1.60
N GLY A 169 -0.69 -25.69 -1.13
CA GLY A 169 0.51 -26.00 -1.91
C GLY A 169 0.99 -24.88 -2.84
N CYS A 170 0.26 -23.78 -2.92
CA CYS A 170 0.64 -22.62 -3.71
C CYS A 170 1.40 -21.56 -2.89
N GLN A 171 2.00 -20.62 -3.58
CA GLN A 171 2.68 -19.47 -3.01
C GLN A 171 1.91 -18.18 -3.33
N GLY A 172 2.02 -17.19 -2.44
CA GLY A 172 1.52 -15.85 -2.67
C GLY A 172 2.60 -14.98 -3.30
N TRP A 173 2.35 -14.45 -4.50
CA TRP A 173 3.20 -13.45 -5.12
C TRP A 173 2.51 -12.09 -5.06
N ALA A 174 2.94 -11.25 -4.13
CA ALA A 174 2.42 -9.90 -3.93
C ALA A 174 3.00 -8.94 -4.96
N THR A 175 2.13 -8.12 -5.54
CA THR A 175 2.50 -6.98 -6.39
C THR A 175 2.40 -5.67 -5.60
N ASP A 176 2.75 -4.57 -6.25
CA ASP A 176 2.73 -3.25 -5.63
C ASP A 176 2.74 -2.17 -6.70
N VAL A 177 1.71 -1.35 -6.74
CA VAL A 177 1.63 -0.12 -7.54
C VAL A 177 0.96 0.97 -6.73
N CYS A 178 1.26 2.23 -7.06
CA CYS A 178 0.57 3.38 -6.49
C CYS A 178 0.20 4.35 -7.61
N VAL A 179 -1.03 4.87 -7.55
CA VAL A 179 -1.54 5.86 -8.52
C VAL A 179 -2.06 7.09 -7.79
N PRO A 180 -2.18 8.24 -8.45
CA PRO A 180 -2.92 9.36 -7.87
C PRO A 180 -4.28 8.89 -7.36
N VAL A 181 -4.66 9.27 -6.13
CA VAL A 181 -5.88 8.79 -5.47
C VAL A 181 -7.12 8.98 -6.37
N SER A 182 -7.18 10.07 -7.14
CA SER A 182 -8.26 10.35 -8.11
C SER A 182 -8.37 9.36 -9.26
N ARG A 183 -7.32 8.55 -9.52
CA ARG A 183 -7.29 7.53 -10.57
C ARG A 183 -7.41 6.10 -10.03
N LEU A 184 -7.53 5.97 -8.70
CA LEU A 184 -7.47 4.68 -8.03
C LEU A 184 -8.61 3.74 -8.46
N ALA A 185 -9.85 4.25 -8.52
CA ALA A 185 -11.01 3.43 -8.92
C ALA A 185 -10.85 2.89 -10.35
N GLU A 186 -10.44 3.74 -11.28
CA GLU A 186 -10.19 3.36 -12.68
C GLU A 186 -9.10 2.29 -12.78
N CYS A 187 -7.95 2.51 -12.11
CA CYS A 187 -6.83 1.58 -12.14
C CYS A 187 -7.20 0.20 -11.56
N ILE A 188 -7.90 0.18 -10.44
CA ILE A 188 -8.34 -1.06 -9.78
C ILE A 188 -9.35 -1.80 -10.66
N ASN A 189 -10.38 -1.13 -11.19
CA ASN A 189 -11.41 -1.75 -12.00
C ASN A 189 -10.83 -2.37 -13.27
N GLU A 190 -10.01 -1.64 -14.03
CA GLU A 190 -9.34 -2.15 -15.22
C GLU A 190 -8.40 -3.32 -14.91
N THR A 191 -7.71 -3.28 -13.77
CA THR A 191 -6.83 -4.37 -13.32
C THR A 191 -7.64 -5.62 -12.99
N LYS A 192 -8.75 -5.50 -12.28
CA LYS A 192 -9.65 -6.63 -11.98
C LYS A 192 -10.30 -7.20 -13.23
N ASP A 193 -10.69 -6.36 -14.19
CA ASP A 193 -11.26 -6.82 -15.47
C ASP A 193 -10.23 -7.56 -16.33
N ASP A 194 -8.98 -7.12 -16.32
CA ASP A 194 -7.89 -7.82 -16.98
C ASP A 194 -7.56 -9.15 -16.31
N LEU A 195 -7.59 -9.20 -14.95
CA LEU A 195 -7.38 -10.43 -14.18
C LEU A 195 -8.37 -11.54 -14.58
N LYS A 196 -9.63 -11.21 -14.81
CA LYS A 196 -10.67 -12.18 -15.21
C LYS A 196 -10.29 -13.00 -16.45
N LYS A 197 -9.48 -12.43 -17.35
CA LYS A 197 -9.02 -13.08 -18.58
C LYS A 197 -7.92 -14.12 -18.33
N THR A 198 -7.23 -14.03 -17.19
CA THR A 198 -6.10 -14.91 -16.86
C THR A 198 -6.53 -16.23 -16.24
N GLY A 199 -7.68 -16.24 -15.56
CA GLY A 199 -8.15 -17.36 -14.75
C GLY A 199 -7.37 -17.56 -13.45
N LEU A 200 -6.49 -16.63 -13.07
CA LEU A 200 -5.72 -16.68 -11.82
C LEU A 200 -6.59 -16.28 -10.63
N ILE A 201 -6.30 -16.88 -9.47
CA ILE A 201 -6.81 -16.41 -8.19
C ILE A 201 -5.88 -15.30 -7.70
N SER A 202 -6.40 -14.10 -7.54
CA SER A 202 -5.64 -12.97 -7.04
C SER A 202 -6.54 -12.01 -6.25
N PRO A 203 -6.64 -12.18 -4.93
CA PRO A 203 -7.27 -11.20 -4.07
C PRO A 203 -6.54 -9.86 -4.11
N LEU A 204 -7.28 -8.78 -3.79
CA LEU A 204 -6.77 -7.42 -3.74
C LEU A 204 -6.82 -6.89 -2.31
N VAL A 205 -5.73 -6.28 -1.89
CA VAL A 205 -5.65 -5.44 -0.70
C VAL A 205 -5.08 -4.07 -1.08
N GLY A 206 -5.44 -3.01 -0.35
CA GLY A 206 -4.93 -1.69 -0.69
C GLY A 206 -4.90 -0.71 0.47
N HIS A 207 -3.84 0.11 0.49
CA HIS A 207 -3.70 1.32 1.31
C HIS A 207 -4.35 2.48 0.55
N VAL A 208 -5.68 2.43 0.44
CA VAL A 208 -6.44 3.28 -0.50
C VAL A 208 -6.40 4.76 -0.16
N GLY A 209 -6.01 5.11 1.07
CA GLY A 209 -5.74 6.49 1.47
C GLY A 209 -4.55 7.12 0.73
N ASP A 210 -3.61 6.30 0.31
CA ASP A 210 -2.37 6.71 -0.37
C ASP A 210 -2.40 6.45 -1.88
N GLY A 211 -3.45 5.78 -2.39
CA GLY A 211 -3.52 5.37 -3.80
C GLY A 211 -2.75 4.08 -4.10
N ASN A 212 -2.29 3.37 -3.08
CA ASN A 212 -1.51 2.15 -3.20
C ASN A 212 -2.41 0.91 -3.10
N PHE A 213 -2.16 -0.10 -3.95
CA PHE A 213 -2.83 -1.39 -3.86
C PHE A 213 -1.96 -2.54 -4.35
N HIS A 214 -2.31 -3.74 -3.92
CA HIS A 214 -1.61 -4.97 -4.20
C HIS A 214 -2.58 -6.03 -4.73
N MET A 215 -2.19 -6.69 -5.81
CA MET A 215 -2.74 -7.97 -6.22
C MET A 215 -1.86 -9.06 -5.62
N LEU A 216 -2.47 -10.07 -5.02
CA LEU A 216 -1.75 -11.21 -4.47
C LEU A 216 -2.07 -12.46 -5.29
N TYR A 217 -1.21 -12.78 -6.28
CA TYR A 217 -1.40 -13.99 -7.09
C TYR A 217 -1.13 -15.24 -6.26
N ILE A 218 -2.10 -16.14 -6.22
CA ILE A 218 -1.96 -17.46 -5.57
C ILE A 218 -1.61 -18.46 -6.66
N VAL A 219 -0.33 -18.72 -6.83
CA VAL A 219 0.23 -19.48 -7.95
C VAL A 219 1.02 -20.71 -7.47
N ASP A 220 1.01 -21.76 -8.30
CA ASP A 220 1.91 -22.89 -8.17
C ASP A 220 3.27 -22.50 -8.80
N PRO A 221 4.37 -22.42 -8.01
CA PRO A 221 5.68 -22.01 -8.52
C PRO A 221 6.26 -22.99 -9.55
N ASP A 222 5.81 -24.24 -9.58
CA ASP A 222 6.22 -25.25 -10.54
C ASP A 222 5.41 -25.18 -11.83
N ASN A 223 4.29 -24.46 -11.85
CA ASN A 223 3.44 -24.24 -13.01
C ASN A 223 3.91 -23.01 -13.81
N LYS A 224 4.72 -23.24 -14.84
CA LYS A 224 5.29 -22.17 -15.67
C LYS A 224 4.24 -21.32 -16.37
N ASP A 225 3.12 -21.89 -16.75
CA ASP A 225 2.01 -21.16 -17.41
C ASP A 225 1.34 -20.18 -16.43
N GLU A 226 1.10 -20.60 -15.18
CA GLU A 226 0.56 -19.70 -14.15
C GLU A 226 1.53 -18.56 -13.86
N MET A 227 2.81 -18.89 -13.68
CA MET A 227 3.86 -17.91 -13.43
C MET A 227 3.97 -16.89 -14.57
N ALA A 228 3.93 -17.34 -15.82
CA ALA A 228 3.95 -16.46 -16.99
C ALA A 228 2.72 -15.53 -17.03
N LYS A 229 1.52 -16.08 -16.84
CA LYS A 229 0.28 -15.28 -16.79
C LYS A 229 0.28 -14.24 -15.67
N ALA A 230 0.80 -14.61 -14.48
CA ALA A 230 0.92 -13.68 -13.36
C ALA A 230 1.90 -12.55 -13.67
N GLN A 231 3.06 -12.87 -14.27
CA GLN A 231 4.04 -11.85 -14.70
C GLN A 231 3.42 -10.90 -15.76
N GLU A 232 2.82 -11.45 -16.81
CA GLU A 232 2.22 -10.63 -17.87
C GLU A 232 1.10 -9.72 -17.35
N HIS A 233 0.26 -10.22 -16.44
CA HIS A 233 -0.80 -9.40 -15.83
C HIS A 233 -0.19 -8.33 -14.91
N SER A 234 0.83 -8.67 -14.11
CA SER A 234 1.57 -7.72 -13.27
C SER A 234 2.21 -6.62 -14.10
N ASP A 235 2.85 -6.96 -15.22
CA ASP A 235 3.48 -5.98 -16.12
C ASP A 235 2.44 -5.02 -16.71
N ARG A 236 1.29 -5.53 -17.17
CA ARG A 236 0.21 -4.67 -17.67
C ARG A 236 -0.39 -3.78 -16.59
N MET A 237 -0.50 -4.27 -15.35
CA MET A 237 -0.95 -3.46 -14.21
C MET A 237 0.03 -2.33 -13.91
N VAL A 238 1.34 -2.60 -13.92
CA VAL A 238 2.37 -1.57 -13.74
C VAL A 238 2.29 -0.53 -14.85
N MET A 239 2.25 -0.94 -16.10
CA MET A 239 2.15 0.01 -17.23
C MET A 239 0.89 0.87 -17.14
N ARG A 240 -0.25 0.31 -16.76
CA ARG A 240 -1.49 1.06 -16.48
C ARG A 240 -1.29 2.11 -15.39
N ALA A 241 -0.63 1.73 -14.29
CA ALA A 241 -0.34 2.68 -13.22
C ALA A 241 0.56 3.84 -13.69
N LEU A 242 1.59 3.55 -14.49
CA LEU A 242 2.48 4.57 -15.06
C LEU A 242 1.74 5.50 -16.02
N GLU A 243 0.88 4.98 -16.89
CA GLU A 243 0.05 5.77 -17.82
C GLU A 243 -0.93 6.69 -17.08
N MET A 244 -1.32 6.34 -15.87
CA MET A 244 -2.15 7.15 -14.98
C MET A 244 -1.36 8.16 -14.14
N GLY A 245 -0.03 8.26 -14.34
CA GLY A 245 0.86 9.14 -13.59
C GLY A 245 1.23 8.60 -12.21
N GLY A 246 1.15 7.28 -12.04
CA GLY A 246 1.54 6.56 -10.85
C GLY A 246 2.98 6.06 -10.88
N THR A 247 3.27 5.05 -10.08
CA THR A 247 4.60 4.43 -9.92
C THR A 247 4.53 2.92 -9.98
N CYS A 248 5.60 2.29 -10.45
CA CYS A 248 5.72 0.83 -10.51
C CYS A 248 5.80 0.17 -9.12
N THR A 249 6.08 0.94 -8.07
CA THR A 249 6.16 0.44 -6.70
C THR A 249 5.77 1.55 -5.71
N GLY A 250 4.76 1.30 -4.87
CA GLY A 250 4.35 2.23 -3.82
C GLY A 250 5.25 2.12 -2.59
N GLU A 251 5.53 0.89 -2.15
CA GLU A 251 6.24 0.65 -0.89
C GLU A 251 7.23 -0.53 -0.90
N HIS A 252 7.05 -1.54 -1.78
CA HIS A 252 7.87 -2.76 -1.74
C HIS A 252 9.28 -2.55 -2.31
N GLY A 253 9.53 -1.47 -3.02
CA GLY A 253 10.79 -1.18 -3.69
C GLY A 253 10.89 -1.81 -5.08
N VAL A 254 11.97 -1.43 -5.78
CA VAL A 254 12.25 -1.86 -7.15
C VAL A 254 12.92 -3.23 -7.19
N GLY A 255 13.91 -3.45 -6.32
CA GLY A 255 14.72 -4.66 -6.30
C GLY A 255 15.25 -5.01 -7.69
N TYR A 256 15.31 -6.32 -7.99
CA TYR A 256 15.64 -6.81 -9.33
C TYR A 256 14.42 -6.92 -10.25
N GLY A 257 13.24 -7.10 -9.67
CA GLY A 257 12.02 -7.44 -10.42
C GLY A 257 11.44 -6.29 -11.23
N LYS A 258 11.68 -5.04 -10.82
CA LYS A 258 11.04 -3.85 -11.41
C LYS A 258 12.01 -2.88 -12.09
N ILE A 259 13.30 -3.21 -12.19
CA ILE A 259 14.33 -2.34 -12.80
C ILE A 259 13.94 -1.93 -14.22
N HIS A 260 13.33 -2.81 -14.98
CA HIS A 260 12.98 -2.56 -16.38
C HIS A 260 11.90 -1.49 -16.56
N PHE A 261 11.06 -1.21 -15.54
CA PHE A 261 10.07 -0.14 -15.58
C PHE A 261 10.64 1.25 -15.30
N LEU A 262 11.83 1.34 -14.71
CA LEU A 262 12.38 2.64 -14.28
C LEU A 262 12.59 3.63 -15.43
N THR A 263 12.90 3.14 -16.63
CA THR A 263 13.05 4.03 -17.79
C THR A 263 11.71 4.58 -18.25
N ASP A 264 10.65 3.76 -18.20
CA ASP A 264 9.29 4.20 -18.56
C ASP A 264 8.74 5.20 -17.53
N GLU A 265 9.02 4.97 -16.25
CA GLU A 265 8.58 5.86 -15.17
C GLU A 265 9.36 7.19 -15.13
N HIS A 266 10.66 7.15 -15.26
CA HIS A 266 11.53 8.31 -14.97
C HIS A 266 12.10 9.01 -16.20
N GLY A 267 12.09 8.37 -17.37
CA GLY A 267 12.60 8.96 -18.60
C GLY A 267 14.02 9.53 -18.44
N ASP A 268 14.20 10.81 -18.78
CA ASP A 268 15.51 11.49 -18.73
C ASP A 268 16.09 11.61 -17.31
N ALA A 269 15.27 11.53 -16.26
CA ALA A 269 15.75 11.55 -14.87
C ALA A 269 16.65 10.33 -14.54
N MET A 270 16.56 9.24 -15.29
CA MET A 270 17.45 8.10 -15.15
C MET A 270 18.94 8.48 -15.37
N SER A 271 19.21 9.44 -16.20
CA SER A 271 20.58 9.94 -16.41
C SER A 271 21.16 10.60 -15.16
N LEU A 272 20.32 11.32 -14.42
CA LEU A 272 20.69 11.96 -13.15
C LEU A 272 20.91 10.91 -12.05
N MET A 273 20.04 9.90 -11.96
CA MET A 273 20.19 8.79 -11.01
C MET A 273 21.51 8.03 -11.24
N ARG A 274 21.85 7.74 -12.50
CA ARG A 274 23.13 7.11 -12.86
C ARG A 274 24.33 7.98 -12.49
N SER A 275 24.24 9.30 -12.72
CA SER A 275 25.29 10.24 -12.34
C SER A 275 25.51 10.25 -10.83
N LEU A 276 24.43 10.24 -10.03
CA LEU A 276 24.49 10.14 -8.58
C LEU A 276 25.13 8.82 -8.14
N LYS A 277 24.71 7.68 -8.71
CA LYS A 277 25.31 6.37 -8.42
C LYS A 277 26.83 6.40 -8.67
N THR A 278 27.27 6.88 -9.84
CA THR A 278 28.69 6.96 -10.20
C THR A 278 29.46 7.89 -9.28
N ALA A 279 28.85 9.01 -8.84
CA ALA A 279 29.51 9.95 -7.94
C ALA A 279 29.69 9.40 -6.51
N PHE A 280 28.74 8.61 -6.01
CA PHE A 280 28.79 8.01 -4.66
C PHE A 280 29.55 6.69 -4.61
N ASP A 281 29.52 5.93 -5.69
CA ASP A 281 30.11 4.60 -5.80
C ASP A 281 30.73 4.40 -7.19
N PRO A 282 31.90 5.00 -7.41
CA PRO A 282 32.58 4.93 -8.71
C PRO A 282 33.05 3.52 -9.06
N ASP A 283 33.32 2.69 -8.08
CA ASP A 283 33.80 1.31 -8.26
C ASP A 283 32.67 0.29 -8.38
N ASN A 284 31.42 0.72 -8.15
CA ASN A 284 30.21 -0.10 -8.22
C ASN A 284 30.28 -1.39 -7.39
N ILE A 285 30.64 -1.25 -6.12
CA ILE A 285 30.74 -2.32 -5.13
C ILE A 285 29.40 -2.72 -4.54
#